data_2436afa108d164b35e1ed5708954ae40
#
_entry.id   2436afa108d164b35e1ed5708954ae40
#
_cell.length_a   1.000
_cell.length_b   1.000
_cell.length_c   1.000
_cell.angle_alpha   90.00
_cell.angle_beta   90.00
_cell.angle_gamma   90.00
#
_symmetry.space_group_name_H-M   'P 1'
#
loop_
_entity.id
_entity.type
_entity.pdbx_description
1 polymer ?
#
loop_
_entity_poly.entity_id
_entity_poly.type
_entity_poly.pdbx_seq_one_letter_code
_entity_poly.pdbx_strand_id
1 'polypeptide(L)'
;MHGGEVCGAIVSGLVGPDAPDNERWETLWHYMQGGPGVFKGDLYFYKLDGDIRARVAQIDTSKCPLFLLSGEYDYSCTPEETMAVANSVKGSHVTIMKGLGHFPMSEDPGKFLTYLLPVLKDIK
;
A
#
# COMPACT_ATOMS: atom_id res chain seq x y z
N MET A 1 12.50 -13.24 -20.73
CA MET A 1 12.57 -12.19 -19.73
C MET A 1 12.22 -12.83 -18.40
N HIS A 2 13.12 -12.79 -17.44
CA HIS A 2 12.90 -13.40 -16.13
C HIS A 2 11.96 -12.52 -15.32
N GLY A 3 10.75 -13.03 -15.00
CA GLY A 3 9.69 -12.25 -14.32
C GLY A 3 10.14 -11.66 -12.99
N GLY A 4 10.96 -12.38 -12.22
CA GLY A 4 11.50 -11.91 -10.95
C GLY A 4 12.38 -10.67 -11.05
N GLU A 5 13.21 -10.57 -12.09
CA GLU A 5 14.08 -9.39 -12.31
C GLU A 5 13.25 -8.13 -12.63
N VAL A 6 12.19 -8.29 -13.43
CA VAL A 6 11.27 -7.18 -13.73
C VAL A 6 10.52 -6.74 -12.49
N CYS A 7 10.00 -7.70 -11.71
CA CYS A 7 9.33 -7.38 -10.44
C CYS A 7 10.29 -6.68 -9.47
N GLY A 8 11.52 -7.18 -9.31
CA GLY A 8 12.52 -6.54 -8.48
C GLY A 8 12.84 -5.11 -8.89
N ALA A 9 12.96 -4.85 -10.20
CA ALA A 9 13.20 -3.50 -10.72
C ALA A 9 12.04 -2.54 -10.42
N ILE A 10 10.78 -2.98 -10.59
CA ILE A 10 9.60 -2.18 -10.27
C ILE A 10 9.53 -1.89 -8.76
N VAL A 11 9.68 -2.93 -7.95
CA VAL A 11 9.58 -2.85 -6.48
C VAL A 11 10.68 -1.96 -5.90
N SER A 12 11.90 -1.96 -6.48
CA SER A 12 12.99 -1.09 -6.03
C SER A 12 12.64 0.40 -6.09
N GLY A 13 11.79 0.80 -7.03
CA GLY A 13 11.29 2.17 -7.16
C GLY A 13 10.11 2.51 -6.25
N LEU A 14 9.50 1.51 -5.61
CA LEU A 14 8.34 1.68 -4.74
C LEU A 14 8.70 1.71 -3.24
N VAL A 15 9.89 1.24 -2.88
CA VAL A 15 10.40 1.29 -1.50
C VAL A 15 10.79 2.72 -1.14
N GLY A 16 10.42 3.16 0.05
CA GLY A 16 10.76 4.50 0.55
C GLY A 16 12.27 4.76 0.53
N PRO A 17 12.72 6.01 0.25
CA PRO A 17 14.15 6.32 0.10
C PRO A 17 14.95 6.14 1.39
N ASP A 18 14.30 6.26 2.54
CA ASP A 18 14.91 6.16 3.87
C ASP A 18 14.84 4.75 4.48
N ALA A 19 14.31 3.77 3.72
CA ALA A 19 14.22 2.40 4.21
C ALA A 19 15.61 1.83 4.53
N PRO A 20 15.80 1.15 5.69
CA PRO A 20 17.07 0.49 6.01
C PRO A 20 17.47 -0.53 4.93
N ASP A 21 18.74 -0.65 4.64
CA ASP A 21 19.23 -1.47 3.53
C ASP A 21 18.84 -2.95 3.64
N ASN A 22 18.87 -3.51 4.85
CA ASN A 22 18.45 -4.90 5.09
C ASN A 22 16.96 -5.11 4.77
N GLU A 23 16.10 -4.21 5.20
CA GLU A 23 14.66 -4.25 4.97
C GLU A 23 14.33 -4.06 3.48
N ARG A 24 15.04 -3.13 2.82
CA ARG A 24 14.94 -2.92 1.38
C ARG A 24 15.25 -4.21 0.61
N TRP A 25 16.39 -4.87 0.94
CA TRP A 25 16.78 -6.11 0.29
C TRP A 25 15.82 -7.25 0.55
N GLU A 26 15.28 -7.37 1.76
CA GLU A 26 14.29 -8.39 2.10
C GLU A 26 13.00 -8.20 1.31
N THR A 27 12.51 -6.96 1.20
CA THR A 27 11.32 -6.62 0.40
C THR A 27 11.52 -7.00 -1.07
N LEU A 28 12.66 -6.63 -1.66
CA LEU A 28 13.00 -7.00 -3.04
C LEU A 28 13.09 -8.52 -3.22
N TRP A 29 13.71 -9.21 -2.27
CA TRP A 29 13.86 -10.65 -2.30
C TRP A 29 12.51 -11.37 -2.34
N HIS A 30 11.54 -10.94 -1.56
CA HIS A 30 10.20 -11.53 -1.56
C HIS A 30 9.54 -11.44 -2.95
N TYR A 31 9.64 -10.30 -3.60
CA TYR A 31 9.09 -10.11 -4.94
C TYR A 31 9.82 -10.90 -6.03
N MET A 32 11.13 -11.05 -5.91
CA MET A 32 11.93 -11.83 -6.86
C MET A 32 11.63 -13.33 -6.83
N GLN A 33 11.05 -13.83 -5.75
CA GLN A 33 10.62 -15.23 -5.62
C GLN A 33 9.32 -15.54 -6.37
N GLY A 34 8.60 -14.53 -6.85
CA GLY A 34 7.36 -14.70 -7.58
C GLY A 34 7.53 -15.54 -8.85
N GLY A 35 6.72 -16.59 -8.99
CA GLY A 35 6.74 -17.45 -10.18
C GLY A 35 6.21 -16.74 -11.43
N PRO A 36 6.48 -17.31 -12.62
CA PRO A 36 5.95 -16.78 -13.88
C PRO A 36 4.43 -16.64 -13.83
N GLY A 37 3.93 -15.48 -14.17
CA GLY A 37 2.49 -15.21 -14.26
C GLY A 37 1.80 -14.72 -12.98
N VAL A 38 2.43 -14.81 -11.81
CA VAL A 38 1.85 -14.31 -10.56
C VAL A 38 1.55 -12.82 -10.68
N PHE A 39 2.54 -11.99 -10.91
CA PHE A 39 2.38 -10.55 -11.06
C PHE A 39 1.39 -10.17 -12.18
N LYS A 40 1.43 -10.90 -13.29
CA LYS A 40 0.47 -10.67 -14.38
C LYS A 40 -0.96 -11.00 -13.96
N GLY A 41 -1.17 -12.05 -13.17
CA GLY A 41 -2.47 -12.43 -12.64
C GLY A 41 -3.05 -11.34 -11.74
N ASP A 42 -2.23 -10.79 -10.85
CA ASP A 42 -2.62 -9.72 -9.94
C ASP A 42 -3.03 -8.46 -10.71
N LEU A 43 -2.27 -8.06 -11.73
CA LEU A 43 -2.64 -6.93 -12.60
C LEU A 43 -3.96 -7.15 -13.35
N TYR A 44 -4.28 -8.38 -13.73
CA TYR A 44 -5.58 -8.71 -14.34
C TYR A 44 -6.74 -8.50 -13.38
N PHE A 45 -6.56 -8.83 -12.11
CA PHE A 45 -7.58 -8.59 -11.08
C PHE A 45 -7.94 -7.10 -11.01
N TYR A 46 -6.95 -6.23 -10.93
CA TYR A 46 -7.19 -4.77 -10.89
C TYR A 46 -7.93 -4.27 -12.14
N LYS A 47 -7.64 -4.85 -13.30
CA LYS A 47 -8.26 -4.45 -14.57
C LYS A 47 -9.73 -4.86 -14.68
N LEU A 48 -10.11 -6.02 -14.15
CA LEU A 48 -11.42 -6.61 -14.37
C LEU A 48 -12.38 -6.36 -13.21
N ASP A 49 -11.99 -6.66 -11.98
CA ASP A 49 -12.88 -6.69 -10.82
C ASP A 49 -12.50 -5.71 -9.71
N GLY A 50 -11.27 -5.21 -9.71
CA GLY A 50 -10.73 -4.37 -8.64
C GLY A 50 -11.19 -2.91 -8.66
N ASP A 51 -11.83 -2.44 -9.73
CA ASP A 51 -12.28 -1.05 -9.82
C ASP A 51 -13.59 -0.84 -9.06
N ILE A 52 -13.48 -0.26 -7.87
CA ILE A 52 -14.63 0.05 -7.00
C ILE A 52 -15.02 1.54 -7.01
N ARG A 53 -14.44 2.37 -7.88
CA ARG A 53 -14.65 3.83 -7.89
C ARG A 53 -16.13 4.23 -7.89
N ALA A 54 -16.97 3.51 -8.64
CA ALA A 54 -18.40 3.77 -8.68
C ALA A 54 -19.16 3.42 -7.39
N ARG A 55 -18.56 2.66 -6.48
CA ARG A 55 -19.19 2.13 -5.26
C ARG A 55 -18.51 2.60 -3.97
N VAL A 56 -17.32 3.19 -4.05
CA VAL A 56 -16.55 3.57 -2.86
C VAL A 56 -17.32 4.50 -1.91
N ALA A 57 -18.11 5.43 -2.46
CA ALA A 57 -18.95 6.34 -1.67
C ALA A 57 -20.10 5.65 -0.90
N GLN A 58 -20.39 4.37 -1.20
CA GLN A 58 -21.41 3.59 -0.51
C GLN A 58 -20.90 2.93 0.78
N ILE A 59 -19.61 3.07 1.08
CA ILE A 59 -19.01 2.55 2.32
C ILE A 59 -19.64 3.30 3.50
N ASP A 60 -20.28 2.55 4.41
CA ASP A 60 -20.95 3.06 5.60
C ASP A 60 -19.98 2.94 6.80
N THR A 61 -19.28 4.03 7.09
CA THR A 61 -18.29 4.07 8.19
C THR A 61 -18.92 4.01 9.58
N SER A 62 -20.25 4.17 9.70
CA SER A 62 -20.94 3.96 10.98
C SER A 62 -21.06 2.49 11.36
N LYS A 63 -20.99 1.59 10.37
CA LYS A 63 -20.99 0.13 10.56
C LYS A 63 -19.59 -0.45 10.65
N CYS A 64 -18.67 0.10 9.86
CA CYS A 64 -17.28 -0.34 9.83
C CYS A 64 -16.37 0.88 9.62
N PRO A 65 -15.64 1.34 10.64
CA PRO A 65 -14.72 2.46 10.49
C PRO A 65 -13.69 2.21 9.39
N LEU A 66 -13.39 3.23 8.60
CA LEU A 66 -12.40 3.18 7.54
C LEU A 66 -11.20 4.05 7.88
N PHE A 67 -10.04 3.41 8.03
CA PHE A 67 -8.74 4.07 8.21
C PHE A 67 -7.86 3.77 7.01
N LEU A 68 -7.34 4.81 6.37
CA LEU A 68 -6.45 4.74 5.22
C LEU A 68 -5.06 5.19 5.65
N LEU A 69 -4.08 4.31 5.49
CA LEU A 69 -2.67 4.59 5.76
C LEU A 69 -1.92 4.51 4.44
N SER A 70 -1.36 5.62 3.95
CA SER A 70 -0.63 5.69 2.68
C SER A 70 0.79 6.16 2.91
N GLY A 71 1.77 5.50 2.28
CA GLY A 71 3.16 5.94 2.28
C GLY A 71 3.35 7.26 1.52
N GLU A 72 4.19 8.16 2.04
CA GLU A 72 4.50 9.43 1.38
C GLU A 72 5.13 9.24 0.00
N TYR A 73 5.91 8.16 -0.17
CA TYR A 73 6.63 7.82 -1.39
C TYR A 73 5.97 6.70 -2.20
N ASP A 74 4.70 6.40 -1.94
CA ASP A 74 3.96 5.42 -2.74
C ASP A 74 3.56 6.02 -4.09
N TYR A 75 4.18 5.53 -5.15
CA TYR A 75 3.90 5.96 -6.53
C TYR A 75 2.79 5.15 -7.21
N SER A 76 2.39 4.03 -6.61
CA SER A 76 1.35 3.17 -7.19
C SER A 76 -0.03 3.41 -6.59
N CYS A 77 -0.07 3.82 -5.32
CA CYS A 77 -1.28 4.25 -4.61
C CYS A 77 -0.95 5.59 -3.92
N THR A 78 -0.91 6.67 -4.70
CA THR A 78 -0.37 7.94 -4.23
C THR A 78 -1.15 8.54 -3.05
N PRO A 79 -0.50 9.38 -2.22
CA PRO A 79 -1.20 10.14 -1.20
C PRO A 79 -2.42 10.90 -1.72
N GLU A 80 -2.33 11.47 -2.92
CA GLU A 80 -3.42 12.23 -3.56
C GLU A 80 -4.61 11.34 -3.90
N GLU A 81 -4.36 10.15 -4.44
CA GLU A 81 -5.40 9.17 -4.75
C GLU A 81 -6.05 8.65 -3.46
N THR A 82 -5.26 8.38 -2.42
CA THR A 82 -5.76 8.00 -1.10
C THR A 82 -6.63 9.09 -0.48
N MET A 83 -6.22 10.35 -0.59
CA MET A 83 -7.03 11.51 -0.17
C MET A 83 -8.33 11.64 -0.97
N ALA A 84 -8.30 11.36 -2.28
CA ALA A 84 -9.51 11.37 -3.11
C ALA A 84 -10.52 10.30 -2.66
N VAL A 85 -10.05 9.10 -2.30
CA VAL A 85 -10.89 8.06 -1.69
C VAL A 85 -11.46 8.54 -0.36
N ALA A 86 -10.64 9.08 0.54
CA ALA A 86 -11.09 9.59 1.83
C ALA A 86 -12.16 10.68 1.68
N ASN A 87 -11.99 11.59 0.74
CA ASN A 87 -12.99 12.64 0.45
C ASN A 87 -14.32 12.08 -0.08
N SER A 88 -14.29 10.90 -0.68
CA SER A 88 -15.48 10.22 -1.23
C SER A 88 -16.24 9.42 -0.16
N VAL A 89 -15.60 9.10 0.97
CA VAL A 89 -16.19 8.27 2.03
C VAL A 89 -16.35 9.10 3.31
N LYS A 90 -17.59 9.49 3.58
CA LYS A 90 -17.89 10.30 4.78
C LYS A 90 -17.50 9.56 6.05
N GLY A 91 -16.72 10.20 6.91
CA GLY A 91 -16.28 9.63 8.20
C GLY A 91 -15.08 8.68 8.09
N SER A 92 -14.40 8.62 6.94
CA SER A 92 -13.11 7.96 6.84
C SER A 92 -12.00 8.78 7.49
N HIS A 93 -10.94 8.11 7.92
CA HIS A 93 -9.72 8.70 8.46
C HIS A 93 -8.55 8.40 7.54
N VAL A 94 -7.71 9.41 7.27
CA VAL A 94 -6.52 9.22 6.42
C VAL A 94 -5.27 9.71 7.15
N THR A 95 -4.20 8.96 7.01
CA THR A 95 -2.88 9.33 7.52
C THR A 95 -1.83 9.06 6.45
N ILE A 96 -1.05 10.08 6.10
CA ILE A 96 0.10 9.94 5.23
C ILE A 96 1.32 9.64 6.09
N MET A 97 1.88 8.46 5.89
CA MET A 97 3.04 7.95 6.65
C MET A 97 4.33 8.53 6.08
N LYS A 98 4.90 9.50 6.78
CA LYS A 98 6.10 10.22 6.36
C LYS A 98 7.32 9.30 6.24
N GLY A 99 8.05 9.43 5.13
CA GLY A 99 9.27 8.68 4.88
C GLY A 99 9.06 7.18 4.62
N LEU A 100 7.82 6.74 4.35
CA LEU A 100 7.47 5.37 3.97
C LEU A 100 6.98 5.32 2.52
N GLY A 101 7.23 4.20 1.85
CA GLY A 101 6.80 3.93 0.49
C GLY A 101 5.61 2.97 0.43
N HIS A 102 5.60 2.12 -0.59
CA HIS A 102 4.50 1.20 -0.90
C HIS A 102 4.42 -0.01 0.04
N PHE A 103 5.53 -0.38 0.68
CA PHE A 103 5.63 -1.57 1.53
C PHE A 103 5.96 -1.21 3.00
N PRO A 104 5.22 -0.32 3.63
CA PRO A 104 5.62 0.25 4.92
C PRO A 104 5.89 -0.80 5.99
N MET A 105 5.14 -1.93 5.96
CA MET A 105 5.28 -3.02 6.92
C MET A 105 6.57 -3.82 6.77
N SER A 106 7.18 -3.84 5.58
CA SER A 106 8.42 -4.58 5.33
C SER A 106 9.62 -3.67 5.15
N GLU A 107 9.44 -2.45 4.66
CA GLU A 107 10.54 -1.52 4.43
C GLU A 107 11.01 -0.77 5.69
N ASP A 108 10.15 -0.54 6.65
CA ASP A 108 10.48 -0.02 7.98
C ASP A 108 9.36 -0.42 8.99
N PRO A 109 9.40 -1.64 9.50
CA PRO A 109 8.38 -2.16 10.42
C PRO A 109 8.23 -1.30 11.68
N GLY A 110 9.35 -0.80 12.22
CA GLY A 110 9.35 0.02 13.42
C GLY A 110 8.60 1.33 13.23
N LYS A 111 8.89 2.03 12.14
CA LYS A 111 8.21 3.27 11.77
C LYS A 111 6.75 3.03 11.41
N PHE A 112 6.44 1.98 10.65
CA PHE A 112 5.07 1.60 10.32
C PHE A 112 4.21 1.38 11.57
N LEU A 113 4.73 0.69 12.58
CA LEU A 113 4.03 0.45 13.83
C LEU A 113 3.66 1.74 14.56
N THR A 114 4.42 2.82 14.42
CA THR A 114 4.07 4.12 15.03
C THR A 114 2.78 4.71 14.47
N TYR A 115 2.44 4.37 13.22
CA TYR A 115 1.19 4.77 12.58
C TYR A 115 0.06 3.77 12.78
N LEU A 116 0.37 2.47 12.75
CA LEU A 116 -0.64 1.41 12.85
C LEU A 116 -1.22 1.28 14.26
N LEU A 117 -0.38 1.27 15.29
CA LEU A 117 -0.82 1.02 16.67
C LEU A 117 -1.87 2.01 17.19
N PRO A 118 -1.80 3.33 16.90
CA PRO A 118 -2.87 4.25 17.24
C PRO A 118 -4.20 3.85 16.61
N VAL A 119 -4.21 3.50 15.32
CA VAL A 119 -5.43 3.08 14.61
C VAL A 119 -6.04 1.85 15.25
N LEU A 120 -5.23 0.85 15.57
CA LEU A 120 -5.72 -0.38 16.23
C LEU A 120 -6.33 -0.13 17.61
N LYS A 121 -5.90 0.91 18.32
CA LYS A 121 -6.50 1.30 19.61
C LYS A 121 -7.85 1.99 19.44
N ASP A 122 -8.07 2.67 18.32
CA ASP A 122 -9.32 3.37 18.00
C ASP A 122 -10.40 2.42 17.46
N ILE A 123 -10.01 1.25 16.95
CA ILE A 123 -10.93 0.19 16.54
C ILE A 123 -11.42 -0.55 17.80
N LYS A 124 -12.69 -0.35 18.14
CA LYS A 124 -13.35 -0.99 19.29
C LYS A 124 -14.19 -2.18 18.84
#